data_00f98979f61f2b167f4b4535ba06b6c3
#
_entry.id   00f98979f61f2b167f4b4535ba06b6c3
#
_cell.length_a   1.000
_cell.length_b   1.000
_cell.length_c   1.000
_cell.angle_alpha   90.00
_cell.angle_beta   90.00
_cell.angle_gamma   90.00
#
_symmetry.space_group_name_H-M   'P 1'
#
loop_
_entity.id
_entity.type
_entity.pdbx_description
1 polymer ?
#
loop_
_entity_poly.entity_id
_entity_poly.type
_entity_poly.pdbx_seq_one_letter_code
_entity_poly.pdbx_strand_id
1 'polypeptide(L)'
;MRFGIVIPAHNEGDILALTLDSLLNQHYPAHQIIVVDDNSSDNTAKVLAAYCAKYPQVKQLYRSSSAYRLPGAKIVQAFYAGLPLLEQVEVICKFDADLIFPPDYLQKLHQYYTQHSKLGMCGGVCSIEKQGKWLREELTDKNHLRGALKSYRRECFEDISGLRQAMGWDTVDELLAQYYGWEV
;
A
#
# COMPACT_ATOMS: atom_id res chain seq x y z
N MET A 1 4.25 16.79 3.27
CA MET A 1 4.48 15.67 2.31
C MET A 1 3.16 15.15 1.80
N ARG A 2 3.04 14.87 0.51
CA ARG A 2 1.82 14.31 -0.10
C ARG A 2 1.97 12.81 -0.25
N PHE A 3 1.06 12.07 0.39
CA PHE A 3 1.02 10.61 0.32
C PHE A 3 0.12 10.17 -0.82
N GLY A 4 0.65 9.37 -1.74
CA GLY A 4 -0.11 8.67 -2.77
C GLY A 4 -0.15 7.18 -2.46
N ILE A 5 -1.34 6.61 -2.42
CA ILE A 5 -1.57 5.22 -2.04
C ILE A 5 -2.05 4.45 -3.27
N VAL A 6 -1.42 3.32 -3.57
CA VAL A 6 -1.91 2.35 -4.55
C VAL A 6 -2.31 1.08 -3.82
N ILE A 7 -3.54 0.64 -4.05
CA ILE A 7 -4.14 -0.55 -3.44
C ILE A 7 -4.49 -1.55 -4.54
N PRO A 8 -3.69 -2.60 -4.78
CA PRO A 8 -4.11 -3.75 -5.56
C PRO A 8 -5.25 -4.49 -4.86
N ALA A 9 -6.35 -4.78 -5.57
CA ALA A 9 -7.50 -5.48 -5.03
C ALA A 9 -7.95 -6.59 -6.00
N HIS A 10 -8.34 -7.75 -5.45
CA HIS A 10 -8.94 -8.86 -6.20
C HIS A 10 -9.89 -9.63 -5.31
N ASN A 11 -11.20 -9.48 -5.53
CA ASN A 11 -12.27 -10.08 -4.74
C ASN A 11 -12.21 -9.68 -3.24
N GLU A 12 -12.14 -8.36 -2.99
CA GLU A 12 -12.04 -7.79 -1.65
C GLU A 12 -13.31 -7.00 -1.24
N GLY A 13 -14.42 -7.25 -1.93
CA GLY A 13 -15.67 -6.49 -1.74
C GLY A 13 -16.20 -6.46 -0.31
N ASP A 14 -15.93 -7.50 0.48
CA ASP A 14 -16.42 -7.59 1.86
C ASP A 14 -15.62 -6.72 2.84
N ILE A 15 -14.33 -6.49 2.57
CA ILE A 15 -13.41 -5.79 3.50
C ILE A 15 -12.97 -4.42 2.99
N LEU A 16 -12.95 -4.21 1.68
CA LEU A 16 -12.40 -3.00 1.04
C LEU A 16 -13.03 -1.70 1.57
N ALA A 17 -14.32 -1.73 1.91
CA ALA A 17 -14.99 -0.58 2.50
C ALA A 17 -14.34 -0.15 3.82
N LEU A 18 -14.01 -1.11 4.70
CA LEU A 18 -13.34 -0.83 5.98
C LEU A 18 -11.92 -0.29 5.76
N THR A 19 -11.20 -0.82 4.78
CA THR A 19 -9.87 -0.33 4.40
C THR A 19 -9.95 1.14 3.95
N LEU A 20 -10.85 1.45 3.01
CA LEU A 20 -11.03 2.82 2.50
C LEU A 20 -11.51 3.78 3.58
N ASP A 21 -12.47 3.39 4.41
CA ASP A 21 -12.93 4.22 5.53
C ASP A 21 -11.79 4.54 6.50
N SER A 22 -10.95 3.57 6.83
CA SER A 22 -9.81 3.76 7.72
C SER A 22 -8.76 4.74 7.13
N LEU A 23 -8.55 4.71 5.81
CA LEU A 23 -7.64 5.62 5.12
C LEU A 23 -8.22 7.03 4.90
N LEU A 24 -9.53 7.13 4.72
CA LEU A 24 -10.22 8.41 4.55
C LEU A 24 -10.40 9.17 5.88
N ASN A 25 -10.40 8.45 7.00
CA ASN A 25 -10.52 9.01 8.36
C ASN A 25 -9.16 9.24 9.04
N GLN A 26 -8.06 9.28 8.29
CA GLN A 26 -6.74 9.57 8.86
C GLN A 26 -6.63 11.02 9.35
N HIS A 27 -5.96 11.25 10.49
CA HIS A 27 -5.65 12.59 11.00
C HIS A 27 -4.76 13.40 10.03
N TYR A 28 -3.91 12.73 9.28
CA TYR A 28 -3.15 13.29 8.17
C TYR A 28 -3.70 12.69 6.85
N PRO A 29 -4.37 13.48 6.02
CA PRO A 29 -5.08 12.92 4.87
C PRO A 29 -4.13 12.40 3.78
N ALA A 30 -4.51 11.30 3.14
CA ALA A 30 -3.90 10.89 1.89
C ALA A 30 -4.22 11.90 0.79
N HIS A 31 -3.23 12.23 -0.05
CA HIS A 31 -3.42 13.11 -1.20
C HIS A 31 -4.22 12.42 -2.30
N GLN A 32 -3.88 11.16 -2.57
CA GLN A 32 -4.57 10.31 -3.56
C GLN A 32 -4.58 8.86 -3.10
N ILE A 33 -5.67 8.16 -3.42
CA ILE A 33 -5.84 6.72 -3.22
C ILE A 33 -6.28 6.12 -4.56
N ILE A 34 -5.44 5.30 -5.16
CA ILE A 34 -5.71 4.59 -6.41
C ILE A 34 -5.96 3.12 -6.06
N VAL A 35 -7.18 2.64 -6.28
CA VAL A 35 -7.49 1.22 -6.11
C VAL A 35 -7.49 0.56 -7.49
N VAL A 36 -6.68 -0.47 -7.63
CA VAL A 36 -6.57 -1.25 -8.87
C VAL A 36 -7.33 -2.55 -8.70
N ASP A 37 -8.51 -2.61 -9.29
CA ASP A 37 -9.33 -3.82 -9.35
C ASP A 37 -8.75 -4.77 -10.40
N ASP A 38 -8.04 -5.81 -9.94
CA ASP A 38 -7.39 -6.79 -10.79
C ASP A 38 -8.34 -7.96 -11.11
N ASN A 39 -9.35 -7.70 -11.95
CA ASN A 39 -10.28 -8.71 -12.47
C ASN A 39 -11.13 -9.37 -11.39
N SER A 40 -11.71 -8.58 -10.46
CA SER A 40 -12.64 -9.10 -9.45
C SER A 40 -13.95 -9.59 -10.09
N SER A 41 -14.53 -10.60 -9.49
CA SER A 41 -15.81 -11.19 -9.88
C SER A 41 -16.92 -11.02 -8.83
N ASP A 42 -16.58 -10.46 -7.68
CA ASP A 42 -17.47 -10.15 -6.56
C ASP A 42 -18.01 -8.71 -6.62
N ASN A 43 -18.43 -8.16 -5.47
CA ASN A 43 -18.93 -6.80 -5.38
C ASN A 43 -17.86 -5.71 -5.26
N THR A 44 -16.55 -6.03 -5.40
CA THR A 44 -15.43 -5.08 -5.30
C THR A 44 -15.65 -3.84 -6.17
N ALA A 45 -15.97 -4.02 -7.46
CA ALA A 45 -16.21 -2.91 -8.39
C ALA A 45 -17.36 -2.00 -7.96
N LYS A 46 -18.44 -2.56 -7.39
CA LYS A 46 -19.58 -1.80 -6.88
C LYS A 46 -19.21 -0.95 -5.67
N VAL A 47 -18.44 -1.51 -4.74
CA VAL A 47 -17.91 -0.77 -3.58
C VAL A 47 -17.05 0.39 -4.06
N LEU A 48 -16.11 0.15 -4.97
CA LEU A 48 -15.23 1.18 -5.52
C LEU A 48 -15.99 2.32 -6.18
N ALA A 49 -16.98 2.02 -7.01
CA ALA A 49 -17.78 3.03 -7.70
C ALA A 49 -18.47 3.99 -6.70
N ALA A 50 -18.98 3.46 -5.57
CA ALA A 50 -19.59 4.26 -4.53
C ALA A 50 -18.58 5.21 -3.84
N TYR A 51 -17.36 4.72 -3.55
CA TYR A 51 -16.32 5.55 -2.95
C TYR A 51 -15.77 6.61 -3.91
N CYS A 52 -15.54 6.27 -5.17
CA CYS A 52 -15.11 7.25 -6.18
C CYS A 52 -16.12 8.36 -6.42
N ALA A 53 -17.42 8.05 -6.36
CA ALA A 53 -18.47 9.07 -6.49
C ALA A 53 -18.51 10.03 -5.30
N LYS A 54 -18.15 9.57 -4.09
CA LYS A 54 -18.23 10.35 -2.86
C LYS A 54 -16.92 11.10 -2.53
N TYR A 55 -15.77 10.52 -2.87
CA TYR A 55 -14.46 11.02 -2.44
C TYR A 55 -13.55 11.28 -3.66
N PRO A 56 -13.33 12.55 -4.04
CA PRO A 56 -12.57 12.90 -5.25
C PRO A 56 -11.10 12.45 -5.23
N GLN A 57 -10.52 12.23 -4.04
CA GLN A 57 -9.17 11.69 -3.89
C GLN A 57 -9.07 10.18 -4.12
N VAL A 58 -10.21 9.45 -4.19
CA VAL A 58 -10.26 8.02 -4.50
C VAL A 58 -10.52 7.84 -5.98
N LYS A 59 -9.63 7.13 -6.65
CA LYS A 59 -9.77 6.76 -8.07
C LYS A 59 -9.71 5.25 -8.21
N GLN A 60 -10.46 4.70 -9.17
CA GLN A 60 -10.41 3.28 -9.51
C GLN A 60 -9.75 3.09 -10.87
N LEU A 61 -9.03 1.98 -11.00
CA LEU A 61 -8.53 1.47 -12.26
C LEU A 61 -8.92 0.00 -12.37
N TYR A 62 -9.66 -0.37 -13.42
CA TYR A 62 -9.89 -1.78 -13.73
C TYR A 62 -8.76 -2.32 -14.58
N ARG A 63 -8.31 -3.52 -14.24
CA ARG A 63 -7.30 -4.27 -14.97
C ARG A 63 -7.79 -5.70 -15.21
N SER A 64 -7.70 -6.17 -16.43
CA SER A 64 -7.92 -7.58 -16.74
C SER A 64 -6.58 -8.32 -16.67
N SER A 65 -6.42 -9.21 -15.70
CA SER A 65 -5.26 -10.10 -15.61
C SER A 65 -5.62 -11.54 -15.96
N SER A 66 -4.62 -12.34 -16.33
CA SER A 66 -4.81 -13.77 -16.60
C SER A 66 -5.24 -14.51 -15.33
N ALA A 67 -5.98 -15.62 -15.48
CA ALA A 67 -6.38 -16.48 -14.36
C ALA A 67 -5.19 -17.21 -13.70
N TYR A 68 -4.02 -17.26 -14.34
CA TYR A 68 -2.84 -17.93 -13.80
C TYR A 68 -2.34 -17.23 -12.53
N ARG A 69 -2.14 -18.01 -11.48
CA ARG A 69 -1.54 -17.53 -10.22
C ARG A 69 -0.04 -17.31 -10.42
N LEU A 70 0.40 -16.05 -10.30
CA LEU A 70 1.80 -15.66 -10.32
C LEU A 70 2.15 -15.02 -8.97
N PRO A 71 2.61 -15.81 -7.97
CA PRO A 71 2.89 -15.29 -6.63
C PRO A 71 3.85 -14.12 -6.66
N GLY A 72 3.52 -13.05 -5.96
CA GLY A 72 4.29 -11.79 -5.91
C GLY A 72 4.18 -10.93 -7.17
N ALA A 73 4.20 -11.53 -8.37
CA ALA A 73 4.21 -10.75 -9.60
C ALA A 73 2.90 -10.00 -9.88
N LYS A 74 1.74 -10.63 -9.66
CA LYS A 74 0.43 -9.99 -9.94
C LYS A 74 0.17 -8.75 -9.11
N ILE A 75 0.47 -8.81 -7.83
CA ILE A 75 0.28 -7.67 -6.92
C ILE A 75 1.18 -6.49 -7.33
N VAL A 76 2.43 -6.78 -7.72
CA VAL A 76 3.36 -5.77 -8.22
C VAL A 76 2.90 -5.23 -9.57
N GLN A 77 2.38 -6.05 -10.47
CA GLN A 77 1.83 -5.59 -11.75
C GLN A 77 0.59 -4.70 -11.56
N ALA A 78 -0.31 -5.06 -10.64
CA ALA A 78 -1.47 -4.23 -10.32
C ALA A 78 -1.02 -2.90 -9.68
N PHE A 79 -0.04 -2.92 -8.78
CA PHE A 79 0.58 -1.72 -8.24
C PHE A 79 1.13 -0.81 -9.35
N TYR A 80 1.89 -1.36 -10.31
CA TYR A 80 2.43 -0.58 -11.42
C TYR A 80 1.36 -0.05 -12.37
N ALA A 81 0.22 -0.70 -12.49
CA ALA A 81 -0.89 -0.16 -13.28
C ALA A 81 -1.46 1.12 -12.63
N GLY A 82 -1.52 1.17 -11.29
CA GLY A 82 -2.03 2.33 -10.55
C GLY A 82 -1.00 3.45 -10.35
N LEU A 83 0.29 3.11 -10.29
CA LEU A 83 1.37 4.06 -9.96
C LEU A 83 1.40 5.31 -10.87
N PRO A 84 1.22 5.22 -12.21
CA PRO A 84 1.25 6.39 -13.09
C PRO A 84 0.10 7.38 -12.85
N LEU A 85 -0.95 6.97 -12.14
CA LEU A 85 -2.09 7.83 -11.81
C LEU A 85 -1.83 8.69 -10.57
N LEU A 86 -0.75 8.45 -9.84
CA LEU A 86 -0.33 9.28 -8.72
C LEU A 86 0.34 10.55 -9.22
N GLU A 87 -0.24 11.69 -8.87
CA GLU A 87 0.23 13.01 -9.29
C GLU A 87 0.87 13.76 -8.13
N GLN A 88 2.08 14.26 -8.34
CA GLN A 88 2.77 15.16 -7.41
C GLN A 88 2.86 14.63 -5.96
N VAL A 89 3.10 13.33 -5.77
CA VAL A 89 3.29 12.72 -4.45
C VAL A 89 4.78 12.62 -4.09
N GLU A 90 5.08 12.77 -2.82
CA GLU A 90 6.45 12.70 -2.26
C GLU A 90 6.68 11.36 -1.57
N VAL A 91 5.61 10.69 -1.12
CA VAL A 91 5.66 9.35 -0.55
C VAL A 91 4.68 8.46 -1.30
N ILE A 92 5.19 7.34 -1.79
CA ILE A 92 4.44 6.30 -2.50
C ILE A 92 4.14 5.18 -1.51
N CYS A 93 2.86 4.83 -1.35
CA CYS A 93 2.45 3.73 -0.49
C CYS A 93 1.88 2.58 -1.35
N LYS A 94 2.31 1.35 -1.06
CA LYS A 94 1.67 0.13 -1.51
C LYS A 94 0.98 -0.50 -0.31
N PHE A 95 -0.35 -0.49 -0.30
CA PHE A 95 -1.14 -1.11 0.76
C PHE A 95 -2.04 -2.21 0.21
N ASP A 96 -2.26 -3.27 1.00
CA ASP A 96 -3.21 -4.32 0.66
C ASP A 96 -4.65 -3.85 0.94
N ALA A 97 -5.61 -4.47 0.29
CA ALA A 97 -7.01 -4.07 0.31
C ALA A 97 -7.80 -4.58 1.54
N ASP A 98 -7.16 -5.37 2.39
CA ASP A 98 -7.73 -6.04 3.57
C ASP A 98 -7.17 -5.51 4.91
N LEU A 99 -6.66 -4.28 4.92
CA LEU A 99 -6.06 -3.65 6.10
C LEU A 99 -6.96 -2.56 6.70
N ILE A 100 -7.01 -2.51 8.02
CA ILE A 100 -7.64 -1.41 8.77
C ILE A 100 -6.55 -0.63 9.48
N PHE A 101 -6.41 0.65 9.14
CA PHE A 101 -5.36 1.53 9.66
C PHE A 101 -5.84 2.31 10.88
N PRO A 102 -5.03 2.44 11.95
CA PRO A 102 -5.34 3.37 13.03
C PRO A 102 -5.37 4.82 12.51
N PRO A 103 -6.16 5.72 13.13
CA PRO A 103 -6.39 7.06 12.59
C PRO A 103 -5.14 7.96 12.53
N ASP A 104 -4.09 7.61 13.26
CA ASP A 104 -2.82 8.34 13.31
C ASP A 104 -1.71 7.71 12.43
N TYR A 105 -2.02 6.69 11.61
CA TYR A 105 -1.02 5.94 10.85
C TYR A 105 -0.24 6.83 9.87
N LEU A 106 -0.94 7.54 8.97
CA LEU A 106 -0.27 8.44 8.01
C LEU A 106 0.39 9.64 8.71
N GLN A 107 -0.16 10.09 9.83
CA GLN A 107 0.48 11.14 10.65
C GLN A 107 1.82 10.68 11.21
N LYS A 108 1.92 9.45 11.69
CA LYS A 108 3.18 8.87 12.16
C LYS A 108 4.19 8.71 11.03
N LEU A 109 3.76 8.20 9.88
CA LEU A 109 4.63 8.13 8.70
C LEU A 109 5.15 9.53 8.32
N HIS A 110 4.27 10.54 8.30
CA HIS A 110 4.66 11.92 8.01
C HIS A 110 5.74 12.43 8.98
N GLN A 111 5.57 12.17 10.28
CA GLN A 111 6.55 12.56 11.30
C GLN A 111 7.91 11.89 11.06
N TYR A 112 7.94 10.57 10.84
CA TYR A 112 9.18 9.84 10.56
C TYR A 112 9.90 10.37 9.31
N TYR A 113 9.20 10.50 8.19
CA TYR A 113 9.81 11.03 6.96
C TYR A 113 10.29 12.49 7.08
N THR A 114 9.65 13.30 7.92
CA THR A 114 10.04 14.68 8.14
C THR A 114 11.27 14.76 9.03
N GLN A 115 11.35 13.91 10.07
CA GLN A 115 12.45 13.93 11.04
C GLN A 115 13.72 13.25 10.52
N HIS A 116 13.58 12.27 9.61
CA HIS A 116 14.68 11.45 9.10
C HIS A 116 14.80 11.62 7.58
N SER A 117 15.69 12.50 7.13
CA SER A 117 15.86 12.78 5.69
C SER A 117 16.38 11.58 4.89
N LYS A 118 17.14 10.68 5.54
CA LYS A 118 17.66 9.45 4.93
C LYS A 118 16.68 8.26 5.00
N LEU A 119 15.54 8.41 5.66
CA LEU A 119 14.53 7.36 5.69
C LEU A 119 13.92 7.19 4.31
N GLY A 120 14.27 6.09 3.67
CA GLY A 120 13.79 5.72 2.32
C GLY A 120 12.51 4.93 2.34
N MET A 121 12.38 4.04 3.33
CA MET A 121 11.22 3.15 3.47
C MET A 121 10.71 3.16 4.90
N CYS A 122 9.40 3.04 5.07
CA CYS A 122 8.76 2.95 6.37
C CYS A 122 7.45 2.15 6.26
N GLY A 123 7.06 1.48 7.34
CA GLY A 123 5.81 0.74 7.44
C GLY A 123 5.41 0.54 8.89
N GLY A 124 4.25 -0.05 9.08
CA GLY A 124 3.78 -0.45 10.40
C GLY A 124 3.95 -1.95 10.64
N VAL A 125 3.30 -2.43 11.68
CA VAL A 125 3.17 -3.86 12.00
C VAL A 125 1.72 -4.28 11.84
N CYS A 126 1.52 -5.46 11.23
CA CYS A 126 0.21 -6.07 11.15
C CYS A 126 -0.16 -6.71 12.48
N SER A 127 -1.43 -6.58 12.85
CA SER A 127 -2.03 -7.31 13.95
C SER A 127 -3.24 -8.08 13.44
N ILE A 128 -3.46 -9.27 13.98
CA ILE A 128 -4.60 -10.12 13.66
C ILE A 128 -5.46 -10.31 14.91
N GLU A 129 -6.76 -10.36 14.74
CA GLU A 129 -7.66 -10.68 15.82
C GLU A 129 -7.70 -12.19 16.06
N LYS A 130 -7.39 -12.61 17.30
CA LYS A 130 -7.55 -13.99 17.74
C LYS A 130 -8.29 -13.99 19.07
N GLN A 131 -9.45 -14.62 19.11
CA GLN A 131 -10.27 -14.77 20.34
C GLN A 131 -10.58 -13.42 21.03
N GLY A 132 -10.93 -12.39 20.24
CA GLY A 132 -11.26 -11.06 20.75
C GLY A 132 -10.05 -10.22 21.19
N LYS A 133 -8.81 -10.65 20.88
CA LYS A 133 -7.58 -9.91 21.20
C LYS A 133 -6.79 -9.64 19.92
N TRP A 134 -6.31 -8.41 19.79
CA TRP A 134 -5.37 -8.03 18.74
C TRP A 134 -3.96 -8.48 19.14
N LEU A 135 -3.40 -9.36 18.34
CA LEU A 135 -2.03 -9.88 18.51
C LEU A 135 -1.18 -9.46 17.31
N ARG A 136 0.05 -9.02 17.57
CA ARG A 136 1.02 -8.75 16.52
C ARG A 136 1.24 -10.03 15.71
N GLU A 137 1.22 -9.90 14.40
CA GLU A 137 1.56 -10.98 13.49
C GLU A 137 3.07 -11.26 13.50
N GLU A 138 3.46 -12.49 13.80
CA GLU A 138 4.86 -12.92 13.95
C GLU A 138 5.32 -13.77 12.74
N LEU A 139 4.93 -13.39 11.52
CA LEU A 139 5.28 -14.16 10.31
C LEU A 139 6.67 -13.82 9.76
N THR A 140 7.28 -12.73 10.17
CA THR A 140 8.56 -12.24 9.62
C THR A 140 9.46 -11.70 10.73
N ASP A 141 10.75 -11.48 10.40
CA ASP A 141 11.68 -10.78 11.27
C ASP A 141 11.11 -9.41 11.71
N LYS A 142 11.45 -8.98 12.93
CA LYS A 142 10.94 -7.71 13.50
C LYS A 142 11.39 -6.47 12.74
N ASN A 143 12.48 -6.57 12.00
CA ASN A 143 13.07 -5.49 11.21
C ASN A 143 12.63 -5.53 9.74
N HIS A 144 11.83 -6.52 9.33
CA HIS A 144 11.30 -6.61 7.98
C HIS A 144 9.98 -5.84 7.84
N LEU A 145 9.91 -4.97 6.86
CA LEU A 145 8.67 -4.26 6.50
C LEU A 145 7.75 -5.19 5.70
N ARG A 146 6.56 -5.41 6.23
CA ARG A 146 5.56 -6.25 5.57
C ARG A 146 5.17 -5.66 4.21
N GLY A 147 5.20 -6.49 3.17
CA GLY A 147 4.76 -6.11 1.82
C GLY A 147 3.33 -5.57 1.74
N ALA A 148 2.51 -5.87 2.77
CA ALA A 148 1.12 -5.41 2.87
C ALA A 148 0.97 -3.90 3.10
N LEU A 149 1.95 -3.23 3.74
CA LEU A 149 1.81 -1.82 4.19
C LEU A 149 3.12 -1.02 4.09
N LYS A 150 3.79 -1.11 2.94
CA LYS A 150 5.04 -0.38 2.67
C LYS A 150 4.79 1.03 2.17
N SER A 151 5.61 1.96 2.64
CA SER A 151 5.73 3.29 2.07
C SER A 151 7.16 3.59 1.69
N TYR A 152 7.33 4.39 0.65
CA TYR A 152 8.62 4.73 0.06
C TYR A 152 8.70 6.25 -0.13
N ARG A 153 9.79 6.86 0.31
CA ARG A 153 10.17 8.18 -0.22
C ARG A 153 10.36 8.05 -1.72
N ARG A 154 9.85 9.01 -2.50
CA ARG A 154 9.89 8.94 -3.97
C ARG A 154 11.32 8.74 -4.50
N GLU A 155 12.28 9.49 -3.97
CA GLU A 155 13.68 9.39 -4.37
C GLU A 155 14.25 7.98 -4.11
N CYS A 156 13.93 7.39 -2.95
CA CYS A 156 14.33 6.01 -2.66
C CYS A 156 13.69 5.02 -3.64
N PHE A 157 12.40 5.18 -3.93
CA PHE A 157 11.69 4.31 -4.89
C PHE A 157 12.30 4.39 -6.29
N GLU A 158 12.75 5.56 -6.72
CA GLU A 158 13.42 5.79 -7.99
C GLU A 158 14.83 5.17 -7.99
N ASP A 159 15.62 5.36 -6.92
CA ASP A 159 16.97 4.79 -6.78
C ASP A 159 16.96 3.25 -6.83
N ILE A 160 16.01 2.61 -6.15
CA ILE A 160 15.88 1.14 -6.19
C ILE A 160 15.28 0.63 -7.51
N SER A 161 14.91 1.53 -8.42
CA SER A 161 14.20 1.21 -9.67
C SER A 161 12.87 0.48 -9.43
N GLY A 162 12.18 0.83 -8.35
CA GLY A 162 10.88 0.30 -7.96
C GLY A 162 10.87 -1.18 -7.54
N LEU A 163 9.68 -1.79 -7.55
CA LEU A 163 9.44 -3.15 -7.09
C LEU A 163 9.76 -4.19 -8.16
N ARG A 164 10.35 -5.32 -7.78
CA ARG A 164 10.60 -6.45 -8.69
C ARG A 164 9.34 -7.31 -8.86
N GLN A 165 9.00 -7.69 -10.10
CA GLN A 165 7.87 -8.57 -10.39
C GLN A 165 8.21 -10.04 -10.10
N ALA A 166 8.52 -10.37 -8.86
CA ALA A 166 8.94 -11.69 -8.44
C ALA A 166 8.48 -11.98 -7.01
N MET A 167 8.50 -13.25 -6.63
CA MET A 167 8.33 -13.64 -5.22
C MET A 167 9.48 -13.06 -4.38
N GLY A 168 9.18 -12.58 -3.16
CA GLY A 168 10.17 -11.96 -2.28
C GLY A 168 10.54 -10.52 -2.66
N TRP A 169 9.73 -9.87 -3.51
CA TRP A 169 9.93 -8.48 -3.91
C TRP A 169 10.05 -7.54 -2.70
N ASP A 170 9.33 -7.85 -1.63
CA ASP A 170 9.26 -7.11 -0.38
C ASP A 170 10.48 -7.27 0.54
N THR A 171 11.39 -8.18 0.21
CA THR A 171 12.73 -8.28 0.82
C THR A 171 13.77 -7.63 -0.08
N VAL A 172 13.63 -7.82 -1.40
CA VAL A 172 14.60 -7.30 -2.37
C VAL A 172 14.61 -5.76 -2.37
N ASP A 173 13.46 -5.11 -2.24
CA ASP A 173 13.36 -3.66 -2.21
C ASP A 173 14.07 -3.05 -0.97
N GLU A 174 13.98 -3.71 0.20
CA GLU A 174 14.69 -3.29 1.42
C GLU A 174 16.21 -3.40 1.26
N LEU A 175 16.68 -4.53 0.72
CA LEU A 175 18.12 -4.75 0.47
C LEU A 175 18.66 -3.72 -0.53
N LEU A 176 17.90 -3.40 -1.57
CA LEU A 176 18.27 -2.37 -2.52
C LEU A 176 18.27 -0.98 -1.88
N ALA A 177 17.27 -0.64 -1.07
CA ALA A 177 17.24 0.65 -0.35
C ALA A 177 18.49 0.81 0.54
N GLN A 178 18.82 -0.21 1.32
CA GLN A 178 20.04 -0.21 2.16
C GLN A 178 21.32 -0.12 1.32
N TYR A 179 21.39 -0.84 0.20
CA TYR A 179 22.53 -0.77 -0.72
C TYR A 179 22.77 0.64 -1.28
N TYR A 180 21.70 1.38 -1.58
CA TYR A 180 21.77 2.78 -2.02
C TYR A 180 21.92 3.79 -0.85
N GLY A 181 22.08 3.31 0.39
CA GLY A 181 22.34 4.14 1.57
C GLY A 181 21.11 4.75 2.22
N TRP A 182 19.92 4.24 1.90
CA TRP A 182 18.67 4.61 2.56
C TRP A 182 18.48 3.83 3.87
N GLU A 183 17.85 4.49 4.85
CA GLU A 183 17.35 3.84 6.07
C GLU A 183 16.00 3.16 5.78
N VAL A 184 15.79 1.99 6.41
CA VAL A 184 14.56 1.20 6.31
C VAL A 184 14.01 0.95 7.71
#